data_f6c723da75e390d20f1d5279d7acd85c
#
_entry.id   f6c723da75e390d20f1d5279d7acd85c
#
_cell.length_a   1.000
_cell.length_b   1.000
_cell.length_c   1.000
_cell.angle_alpha   90.00
_cell.angle_beta   90.00
_cell.angle_gamma   90.00
#
_symmetry.space_group_name_H-M   'P 1'
#
loop_
_entity.id
_entity.type
_entity.pdbx_description
1 polymer ?
#
loop_
_entity_poly.entity_id
_entity_poly.type
_entity_poly.pdbx_seq_one_letter_code
_entity_poly.pdbx_strand_id
1 'polypeptide(L)'
;QAQDVANLPNAIIKTNAFYQPGTGAFDSAFADITSRLANSEGGTRFYDHSALVHSQGEYVFKDLLTNDWVSDLDITAGFSGRLYLPNSKGSILLDTGNADIKTHEWGIYFGPTFSFLENKLKLNITARMDKHQNFNYLFSPAASVVYQPSRNNYLRISFSSAIRNPTLTDQYLNYNVGRAILRGNINGINNLITVPSFVDFLNSGLRDTLVYFDVPPIRPEQVKTFEMGYRTTLFNSLFLDMGYYFSRYKDFIGYQLGVDAFIPQGSALPTTVQAYRISSNASDIVTSQGFSIGANYFFREKYVLKGNYSWNVLNTQSDDPIIPAFNTPENKYNIGISARDLVLFGVKNIGFNVNYKWIQGFQFEGSPQFTGYIPSYNLTDAQINWNWKPRDLTFKIGASNVFNQKSYQTYGGPLVGRLAYFSVLYEFKN
;
A
#
# COMPACT_ATOMS: atom_id res chain seq x y z
N GLN A 1 -26.37 -1.23 2.53
CA GLN A 1 -26.73 -2.60 2.99
C GLN A 1 -27.88 -2.60 4.01
N ALA A 2 -27.86 -1.78 5.08
CA ALA A 2 -28.98 -1.69 6.01
C ALA A 2 -30.24 -1.12 5.35
N GLN A 3 -30.09 -0.20 4.41
CA GLN A 3 -31.18 0.39 3.63
C GLN A 3 -31.73 -0.56 2.57
N ASP A 4 -30.86 -1.42 1.99
CA ASP A 4 -31.29 -2.43 1.01
C ASP A 4 -32.09 -3.54 1.68
N VAL A 5 -31.76 -3.90 2.92
CA VAL A 5 -32.54 -4.86 3.73
C VAL A 5 -33.88 -4.26 4.17
N ALA A 6 -33.94 -2.96 4.47
CA ALA A 6 -35.16 -2.27 4.83
C ALA A 6 -36.19 -2.17 3.67
N ASN A 7 -35.70 -2.29 2.43
CA ASN A 7 -36.52 -2.26 1.21
C ASN A 7 -37.00 -3.64 0.73
N LEU A 8 -36.62 -4.74 1.42
CA LEU A 8 -37.14 -6.07 1.09
C LEU A 8 -38.63 -6.18 1.44
N PRO A 9 -39.45 -6.90 0.61
CA PRO A 9 -40.86 -7.11 0.91
C PRO A 9 -41.07 -7.69 2.30
N ASN A 10 -42.01 -7.16 3.06
CA ASN A 10 -42.33 -7.55 4.45
C ASN A 10 -42.45 -9.06 4.71
N ALA A 11 -42.76 -9.87 3.69
CA ALA A 11 -42.83 -11.32 3.79
C ALA A 11 -41.48 -12.00 4.01
N ILE A 12 -40.36 -11.43 3.46
CA ILE A 12 -39.01 -11.96 3.61
C ILE A 12 -38.44 -11.54 4.96
N ILE A 13 -38.77 -10.36 5.46
CA ILE A 13 -38.32 -9.85 6.76
C ILE A 13 -38.90 -10.69 7.92
N LYS A 14 -40.14 -11.23 7.77
CA LYS A 14 -40.76 -12.04 8.82
C LYS A 14 -40.20 -13.45 8.98
N THR A 15 -39.52 -13.98 7.95
CA THR A 15 -38.91 -15.33 8.01
C THR A 15 -37.44 -15.30 8.48
N ASN A 16 -36.77 -14.14 8.40
CA ASN A 16 -35.38 -13.94 8.85
C ASN A 16 -35.29 -12.81 9.87
N ALA A 17 -35.96 -12.98 11.02
CA ALA A 17 -35.81 -12.02 12.12
C ALA A 17 -34.34 -12.00 12.61
N PHE A 18 -33.64 -10.87 12.46
CA PHE A 18 -32.32 -10.68 13.04
C PHE A 18 -32.44 -10.71 14.57
N TYR A 19 -31.58 -11.47 15.21
CA TYR A 19 -31.47 -11.45 16.66
C TYR A 19 -31.11 -10.04 17.13
N GLN A 20 -31.83 -9.53 18.11
CA GLN A 20 -31.59 -8.19 18.66
C GLN A 20 -30.50 -8.24 19.72
N PRO A 21 -29.51 -7.32 19.69
CA PRO A 21 -28.52 -7.20 20.74
C PRO A 21 -29.16 -7.09 22.13
N GLY A 22 -28.62 -7.80 23.11
CA GLY A 22 -29.14 -7.87 24.48
C GLY A 22 -30.28 -8.90 24.67
N THR A 23 -30.60 -9.71 23.68
CA THR A 23 -31.48 -10.87 23.84
C THR A 23 -30.65 -12.15 24.01
N GLY A 24 -31.14 -13.11 24.80
CA GLY A 24 -30.45 -14.39 24.99
C GLY A 24 -30.18 -15.14 23.69
N ALA A 25 -31.05 -15.00 22.67
CA ALA A 25 -30.83 -15.58 21.34
C ALA A 25 -29.67 -14.91 20.60
N PHE A 26 -29.54 -13.58 20.69
CA PHE A 26 -28.40 -12.84 20.13
C PHE A 26 -27.10 -13.23 20.83
N ASP A 27 -27.09 -13.21 22.17
CA ASP A 27 -25.88 -13.48 22.95
C ASP A 27 -25.37 -14.90 22.71
N SER A 28 -26.28 -15.90 22.61
CA SER A 28 -25.94 -17.27 22.30
C SER A 28 -25.37 -17.43 20.88
N ALA A 29 -26.04 -16.84 19.87
CA ALA A 29 -25.57 -16.90 18.48
C ALA A 29 -24.26 -16.14 18.29
N PHE A 30 -24.12 -14.98 18.93
CA PHE A 30 -22.88 -14.19 18.90
C PHE A 30 -21.71 -14.97 19.51
N ALA A 31 -21.88 -15.56 20.69
CA ALA A 31 -20.86 -16.37 21.34
C ALA A 31 -20.47 -17.59 20.50
N ASP A 32 -21.44 -18.26 19.91
CA ASP A 32 -21.18 -19.41 19.03
C ASP A 32 -20.39 -19.01 17.78
N ILE A 33 -20.82 -17.98 17.04
CA ILE A 33 -20.16 -17.52 15.80
C ILE A 33 -18.77 -16.99 16.07
N THR A 34 -18.58 -16.22 17.16
CA THR A 34 -17.28 -15.61 17.49
C THR A 34 -16.29 -16.58 18.13
N SER A 35 -16.75 -17.72 18.65
CA SER A 35 -15.87 -18.78 19.20
C SER A 35 -15.29 -19.67 18.12
N ARG A 36 -15.98 -19.87 17.00
CA ARG A 36 -15.55 -20.74 15.90
C ARG A 36 -14.61 -20.04 14.93
N LEU A 37 -13.67 -20.78 14.33
CA LEU A 37 -12.75 -20.27 13.33
C LEU A 37 -13.51 -19.84 12.06
N ALA A 38 -13.08 -18.72 11.51
CA ALA A 38 -13.51 -18.29 10.19
C ALA A 38 -13.17 -19.35 9.15
N ASN A 39 -13.98 -19.45 8.10
CA ASN A 39 -13.81 -20.34 6.95
C ASN A 39 -13.79 -21.85 7.31
N SER A 40 -12.89 -22.33 8.16
CA SER A 40 -12.76 -23.76 8.49
C SER A 40 -13.88 -24.30 9.40
N GLU A 41 -14.47 -23.47 10.26
CA GLU A 41 -15.52 -23.84 11.21
C GLU A 41 -16.82 -23.03 11.02
N GLY A 42 -16.88 -22.17 9.98
CA GLY A 42 -18.03 -21.33 9.69
C GLY A 42 -18.29 -20.22 10.73
N GLY A 43 -17.27 -19.83 11.50
CA GLY A 43 -17.31 -18.73 12.45
C GLY A 43 -16.70 -17.46 11.90
N THR A 44 -16.29 -16.57 12.80
CA THR A 44 -15.68 -15.27 12.46
C THR A 44 -14.30 -15.08 13.09
N ARG A 45 -13.83 -16.00 13.93
CA ARG A 45 -12.56 -15.89 14.63
C ARG A 45 -11.40 -16.20 13.69
N PHE A 46 -10.48 -15.26 13.55
CA PHE A 46 -9.18 -15.52 12.94
C PHE A 46 -8.22 -16.18 13.93
N TYR A 47 -7.45 -17.11 13.40
CA TYR A 47 -6.30 -17.68 14.11
C TYR A 47 -5.04 -17.29 13.35
N ASP A 48 -4.05 -16.79 14.07
CA ASP A 48 -2.73 -16.51 13.53
C ASP A 48 -1.68 -16.85 14.58
N HIS A 49 -0.87 -17.86 14.28
CA HIS A 49 0.30 -18.26 15.08
C HIS A 49 1.49 -18.44 14.13
N SER A 50 1.62 -17.48 13.21
CA SER A 50 2.66 -17.46 12.19
C SER A 50 4.00 -17.01 12.76
N ALA A 51 5.09 -17.47 12.16
CA ALA A 51 6.44 -17.03 12.50
C ALA A 51 7.21 -16.62 11.24
N LEU A 52 8.06 -15.59 11.39
CA LEU A 52 9.03 -15.14 10.40
C LEU A 52 10.42 -15.19 11.01
N VAL A 53 11.33 -15.93 10.36
CA VAL A 53 12.75 -15.88 10.66
C VAL A 53 13.43 -15.08 9.57
N HIS A 54 14.14 -14.01 9.94
CA HIS A 54 14.85 -13.14 9.01
C HIS A 54 16.31 -13.00 9.41
N SER A 55 17.20 -13.13 8.43
CA SER A 55 18.63 -12.88 8.55
C SER A 55 19.08 -11.95 7.42
N GLN A 56 19.92 -10.99 7.72
CA GLN A 56 20.55 -10.12 6.73
C GLN A 56 21.95 -9.72 7.19
N GLY A 57 22.81 -9.45 6.23
CA GLY A 57 24.14 -8.91 6.48
C GLY A 57 24.57 -8.04 5.32
N GLU A 58 25.29 -6.96 5.63
CA GLU A 58 25.85 -6.04 4.66
C GLU A 58 27.24 -5.63 5.12
N TYR A 59 28.15 -5.50 4.17
CA TYR A 59 29.47 -4.96 4.40
C TYR A 59 29.83 -3.96 3.30
N VAL A 60 30.41 -2.83 3.70
CA VAL A 60 30.90 -1.79 2.81
C VAL A 60 32.41 -1.75 2.85
N PHE A 61 33.03 -2.13 1.75
CA PHE A 61 34.46 -1.97 1.51
C PHE A 61 34.69 -0.53 1.05
N LYS A 62 35.37 0.26 1.85
CA LYS A 62 35.58 1.70 1.59
C LYS A 62 36.97 1.97 1.03
N ASP A 63 37.10 3.07 0.31
CA ASP A 63 38.35 3.65 -0.15
C ASP A 63 39.22 2.65 -0.94
N LEU A 64 38.59 1.79 -1.75
CA LEU A 64 39.28 0.71 -2.48
C LEU A 64 40.20 1.21 -3.62
N LEU A 65 39.86 2.36 -4.18
CA LEU A 65 40.62 2.95 -5.29
C LEU A 65 40.50 4.47 -5.23
N THR A 66 41.66 5.13 -5.23
CA THR A 66 41.78 6.58 -5.37
C THR A 66 42.87 6.90 -6.38
N ASN A 67 42.53 7.68 -7.42
CA ASN A 67 43.47 8.16 -8.43
C ASN A 67 43.00 9.51 -9.01
N ASP A 68 43.72 10.04 -10.01
CA ASP A 68 43.42 11.35 -10.62
C ASP A 68 41.99 11.45 -11.22
N TRP A 69 41.34 10.33 -11.56
CA TRP A 69 40.03 10.29 -12.19
C TRP A 69 38.92 9.88 -11.21
N VAL A 70 39.23 8.97 -10.31
CA VAL A 70 38.29 8.41 -9.32
C VAL A 70 38.69 8.93 -7.97
N SER A 71 37.87 9.79 -7.38
CA SER A 71 38.09 10.35 -6.05
C SER A 71 37.98 9.30 -4.96
N ASP A 72 37.07 8.32 -5.18
CA ASP A 72 36.80 7.23 -4.26
C ASP A 72 36.00 6.11 -4.92
N LEU A 73 36.25 4.86 -4.50
CA LEU A 73 35.49 3.67 -4.86
C LEU A 73 35.11 2.89 -3.60
N ASP A 74 33.83 2.87 -3.31
CA ASP A 74 33.25 1.99 -2.31
C ASP A 74 32.54 0.80 -2.97
N ILE A 75 32.58 -0.37 -2.33
CA ILE A 75 31.83 -1.55 -2.77
C ILE A 75 30.95 -2.03 -1.63
N THR A 76 29.65 -2.07 -1.86
CA THR A 76 28.68 -2.68 -0.93
C THR A 76 28.36 -4.09 -1.39
N ALA A 77 28.45 -5.06 -0.49
CA ALA A 77 28.00 -6.42 -0.71
C ALA A 77 27.11 -6.90 0.43
N GLY A 78 26.06 -7.62 0.13
CA GLY A 78 25.17 -8.06 1.18
C GLY A 78 24.29 -9.24 0.77
N PHE A 79 23.63 -9.80 1.77
CA PHE A 79 22.69 -10.90 1.63
C PHE A 79 21.47 -10.68 2.52
N SER A 80 20.37 -11.35 2.18
CA SER A 80 19.18 -11.46 3.01
C SER A 80 18.56 -12.83 2.84
N GLY A 81 17.97 -13.36 3.92
CA GLY A 81 17.23 -14.62 3.91
C GLY A 81 16.01 -14.53 4.79
N ARG A 82 14.90 -15.13 4.36
CA ARG A 82 13.64 -15.19 5.12
C ARG A 82 13.05 -16.57 5.05
N LEU A 83 12.51 -17.01 6.17
CA LEU A 83 11.71 -18.23 6.29
C LEU A 83 10.35 -17.86 6.86
N TYR A 84 9.31 -18.12 6.10
CA TYR A 84 7.91 -17.88 6.48
C TYR A 84 7.30 -19.20 6.94
N LEU A 85 6.69 -19.19 8.10
CA LEU A 85 6.00 -20.30 8.74
C LEU A 85 4.57 -19.83 9.11
N PRO A 86 3.69 -19.62 8.13
CA PRO A 86 2.32 -19.24 8.41
C PRO A 86 1.56 -20.36 9.09
N ASN A 87 0.67 -20.00 10.02
CA ASN A 87 -0.23 -20.94 10.68
C ASN A 87 -1.54 -20.22 11.00
N SER A 88 -2.53 -20.37 10.13
CA SER A 88 -3.87 -19.81 10.29
C SER A 88 -4.93 -20.85 10.63
N LYS A 89 -4.59 -22.13 10.67
CA LYS A 89 -5.53 -23.25 10.83
C LYS A 89 -6.71 -23.16 9.86
N GLY A 90 -6.47 -22.71 8.63
CA GLY A 90 -7.48 -22.57 7.60
C GLY A 90 -8.44 -21.36 7.78
N SER A 91 -8.23 -20.53 8.81
CA SER A 91 -9.08 -19.34 8.99
C SER A 91 -8.78 -18.23 7.99
N ILE A 92 -7.59 -18.22 7.39
CA ILE A 92 -7.13 -17.23 6.41
C ILE A 92 -6.51 -17.89 5.17
N LEU A 93 -5.59 -18.83 5.38
CA LEU A 93 -4.82 -19.49 4.32
C LEU A 93 -5.27 -20.95 4.13
N LEU A 94 -4.86 -21.55 3.02
CA LEU A 94 -5.06 -22.98 2.73
C LEU A 94 -4.05 -23.85 3.50
N ASP A 95 -4.02 -23.73 4.82
CA ASP A 95 -3.11 -24.43 5.73
C ASP A 95 -3.86 -25.39 6.69
N THR A 96 -4.89 -26.08 6.16
CA THR A 96 -5.67 -27.09 6.90
C THR A 96 -5.17 -28.50 6.63
N GLY A 97 -5.38 -29.40 7.58
CA GLY A 97 -4.99 -30.80 7.48
C GLY A 97 -3.47 -30.96 7.53
N ASN A 98 -2.90 -31.70 6.57
CA ASN A 98 -1.44 -31.90 6.44
C ASN A 98 -0.78 -30.90 5.49
N ALA A 99 -1.46 -29.81 5.14
CA ALA A 99 -0.96 -28.79 4.22
C ALA A 99 -0.18 -27.70 5.00
N ASP A 100 0.97 -28.07 5.55
CA ASP A 100 1.87 -27.08 6.16
C ASP A 100 2.47 -26.17 5.07
N ILE A 101 2.15 -24.90 5.15
CA ILE A 101 2.78 -23.88 4.29
C ILE A 101 4.11 -23.52 4.94
N LYS A 102 5.20 -23.74 4.21
CA LYS A 102 6.54 -23.32 4.59
C LYS A 102 7.21 -22.75 3.35
N THR A 103 7.69 -21.53 3.44
CA THR A 103 8.27 -20.84 2.28
C THR A 103 9.53 -20.12 2.69
N HIS A 104 10.56 -20.20 1.86
CA HIS A 104 11.80 -19.47 2.06
C HIS A 104 12.18 -18.66 0.84
N GLU A 105 12.85 -17.55 1.08
CA GLU A 105 13.46 -16.71 0.06
C GLU A 105 14.84 -16.24 0.51
N TRP A 106 15.72 -16.00 -0.45
CA TRP A 106 17.03 -15.40 -0.20
C TRP A 106 17.45 -14.52 -1.37
N GLY A 107 18.34 -13.59 -1.07
CA GLY A 107 18.90 -12.69 -2.09
C GLY A 107 20.31 -12.27 -1.72
N ILE A 108 21.12 -12.04 -2.74
CA ILE A 108 22.47 -11.46 -2.63
C ILE A 108 22.55 -10.23 -3.52
N TYR A 109 23.33 -9.25 -3.12
CA TYR A 109 23.54 -8.05 -3.92
C TYR A 109 24.98 -7.55 -3.78
N PHE A 110 25.38 -6.84 -4.84
CA PHE A 110 26.69 -6.23 -4.98
C PHE A 110 26.52 -4.89 -5.68
N GLY A 111 27.23 -3.86 -5.17
CA GLY A 111 27.08 -2.52 -5.71
C GLY A 111 28.32 -1.65 -5.52
N PRO A 112 29.09 -1.36 -6.59
CA PRO A 112 30.09 -0.33 -6.56
C PRO A 112 29.50 1.08 -6.60
N THR A 113 30.09 1.98 -5.84
CA THR A 113 29.84 3.42 -5.85
C THR A 113 31.13 4.13 -6.20
N PHE A 114 31.16 4.79 -7.33
CA PHE A 114 32.27 5.62 -7.78
C PHE A 114 31.99 7.08 -7.49
N SER A 115 32.98 7.76 -6.94
CA SER A 115 32.99 9.21 -6.76
C SER A 115 34.03 9.84 -7.69
N PHE A 116 33.63 10.89 -8.41
CA PHE A 116 34.46 11.62 -9.36
C PHE A 116 34.41 13.13 -9.08
N LEU A 117 35.32 13.90 -9.70
CA LEU A 117 35.31 15.36 -9.66
C LEU A 117 35.29 15.91 -8.23
N GLU A 118 36.20 15.44 -7.36
CA GLU A 118 36.23 15.81 -5.95
C GLU A 118 34.88 15.57 -5.24
N ASN A 119 34.28 14.39 -5.47
CA ASN A 119 32.99 13.97 -4.92
C ASN A 119 31.75 14.74 -5.44
N LYS A 120 31.89 15.57 -6.48
CA LYS A 120 30.75 16.28 -7.08
C LYS A 120 29.89 15.39 -7.97
N LEU A 121 30.43 14.31 -8.51
CA LEU A 121 29.71 13.33 -9.32
C LEU A 121 29.82 11.96 -8.68
N LYS A 122 28.67 11.34 -8.36
CA LYS A 122 28.59 9.98 -7.83
C LYS A 122 27.82 9.08 -8.79
N LEU A 123 28.41 7.94 -9.11
CA LEU A 123 27.79 6.86 -9.89
C LEU A 123 27.65 5.64 -9.00
N ASN A 124 26.44 5.20 -8.74
CA ASN A 124 26.16 3.95 -8.07
C ASN A 124 25.59 2.95 -9.08
N ILE A 125 26.12 1.73 -9.09
CA ILE A 125 25.61 0.62 -9.88
C ILE A 125 25.36 -0.52 -8.90
N THR A 126 24.20 -1.14 -8.94
CA THR A 126 23.85 -2.27 -8.06
C THR A 126 23.23 -3.38 -8.86
N ALA A 127 23.60 -4.59 -8.54
CA ALA A 127 22.98 -5.80 -9.06
C ALA A 127 22.53 -6.68 -7.89
N ARG A 128 21.29 -7.16 -7.95
CA ARG A 128 20.72 -8.05 -6.96
C ARG A 128 20.15 -9.30 -7.63
N MET A 129 20.39 -10.45 -7.04
CA MET A 129 19.78 -11.72 -7.42
C MET A 129 18.95 -12.25 -6.25
N ASP A 130 17.69 -12.59 -6.53
CA ASP A 130 16.75 -13.14 -5.56
C ASP A 130 16.25 -14.51 -6.00
N LYS A 131 16.01 -15.38 -5.04
CA LYS A 131 15.37 -16.68 -5.21
C LYS A 131 14.31 -16.89 -4.14
N HIS A 132 13.09 -17.12 -4.58
CA HIS A 132 11.99 -17.58 -3.76
C HIS A 132 11.73 -19.06 -4.01
N GLN A 133 11.29 -19.82 -3.01
CA GLN A 133 11.05 -21.27 -3.13
C GLN A 133 10.16 -21.62 -4.33
N ASN A 134 9.07 -20.88 -4.51
CA ASN A 134 8.05 -21.15 -5.53
C ASN A 134 8.32 -20.50 -6.89
N PHE A 135 9.31 -19.60 -7.00
CA PHE A 135 9.58 -18.83 -8.21
C PHE A 135 11.02 -18.97 -8.67
N ASN A 136 11.27 -18.70 -9.94
CA ASN A 136 12.60 -18.77 -10.53
C ASN A 136 13.52 -17.66 -9.99
N TYR A 137 14.82 -17.78 -10.29
CA TYR A 137 15.79 -16.72 -10.04
C TYR A 137 15.40 -15.44 -10.76
N LEU A 138 15.53 -14.33 -10.06
CA LEU A 138 15.20 -13.02 -10.58
C LEU A 138 16.39 -12.08 -10.37
N PHE A 139 16.67 -11.25 -11.37
CA PHE A 139 17.80 -10.34 -11.38
C PHE A 139 17.32 -8.90 -11.49
N SER A 140 17.81 -8.05 -10.57
CA SER A 140 17.40 -6.67 -10.41
C SER A 140 18.60 -5.73 -10.50
N PRO A 141 18.93 -5.20 -11.69
CA PRO A 141 19.95 -4.17 -11.85
C PRO A 141 19.39 -2.79 -11.50
N ALA A 142 20.25 -1.93 -10.96
CA ALA A 142 19.97 -0.52 -10.74
C ALA A 142 21.23 0.31 -11.00
N ALA A 143 21.03 1.54 -11.44
CA ALA A 143 22.09 2.53 -11.58
C ALA A 143 21.57 3.92 -11.24
N SER A 144 22.37 4.73 -10.57
CA SER A 144 22.05 6.12 -10.29
C SER A 144 23.25 7.03 -10.43
N VAL A 145 22.97 8.23 -10.91
CA VAL A 145 23.93 9.32 -11.01
C VAL A 145 23.44 10.49 -10.19
N VAL A 146 24.30 10.99 -9.32
CA VAL A 146 24.08 12.22 -8.56
C VAL A 146 25.17 13.21 -8.90
N TYR A 147 24.79 14.36 -9.43
CA TYR A 147 25.71 15.44 -9.76
C TYR A 147 25.41 16.69 -8.93
N GLN A 148 26.45 17.16 -8.22
CA GLN A 148 26.41 18.34 -7.37
C GLN A 148 27.30 19.44 -7.98
N PRO A 149 26.80 20.22 -8.95
CA PRO A 149 27.60 21.29 -9.57
C PRO A 149 28.01 22.40 -8.58
N SER A 150 27.22 22.61 -7.54
CA SER A 150 27.50 23.56 -6.46
C SER A 150 26.93 23.06 -5.13
N ARG A 151 27.30 23.71 -4.02
CA ARG A 151 26.86 23.31 -2.67
C ARG A 151 25.34 23.21 -2.49
N ASN A 152 24.58 23.97 -3.28
CA ASN A 152 23.13 24.07 -3.13
C ASN A 152 22.34 23.38 -4.24
N ASN A 153 23.00 22.76 -5.23
CA ASN A 153 22.36 22.19 -6.39
C ASN A 153 22.69 20.70 -6.52
N TYR A 154 21.66 19.87 -6.65
CA TYR A 154 21.77 18.42 -6.83
C TYR A 154 20.88 17.98 -7.97
N LEU A 155 21.47 17.38 -8.98
CA LEU A 155 20.76 16.66 -10.04
C LEU A 155 20.90 15.17 -9.77
N ARG A 156 19.80 14.41 -9.89
CA ARG A 156 19.79 12.97 -9.75
C ARG A 156 19.02 12.34 -10.90
N ILE A 157 19.59 11.27 -11.44
CA ILE A 157 18.95 10.41 -12.44
C ILE A 157 19.17 8.99 -11.97
N SER A 158 18.12 8.17 -12.00
CA SER A 158 18.23 6.76 -11.66
C SER A 158 17.40 5.88 -12.60
N PHE A 159 17.90 4.69 -12.80
CA PHE A 159 17.18 3.57 -13.37
C PHE A 159 17.25 2.41 -12.39
N SER A 160 16.11 1.80 -12.11
CA SER A 160 16.06 0.61 -11.25
C SER A 160 15.14 -0.45 -11.84
N SER A 161 15.52 -1.70 -11.64
CA SER A 161 14.63 -2.85 -11.78
C SER A 161 14.38 -3.43 -10.40
N ALA A 162 13.13 -3.69 -10.08
CA ALA A 162 12.74 -4.32 -8.84
C ALA A 162 11.73 -5.42 -9.07
N ILE A 163 11.59 -6.28 -8.07
CA ILE A 163 10.73 -7.46 -8.11
C ILE A 163 9.85 -7.44 -6.88
N ARG A 164 8.57 -7.78 -7.07
CA ARG A 164 7.65 -8.06 -5.99
C ARG A 164 7.21 -9.53 -6.07
N ASN A 165 7.70 -10.35 -5.14
CA ASN A 165 7.16 -11.70 -5.00
C ASN A 165 5.69 -11.63 -4.56
N PRO A 166 4.81 -12.50 -5.10
CA PRO A 166 3.46 -12.65 -4.56
C PRO A 166 3.51 -12.92 -3.05
N THR A 167 2.68 -12.22 -2.30
CA THR A 167 2.57 -12.40 -0.85
C THR A 167 2.02 -13.79 -0.51
N LEU A 168 2.07 -14.21 0.75
CA LEU A 168 1.43 -15.46 1.17
C LEU A 168 -0.08 -15.44 0.91
N THR A 169 -0.73 -14.26 0.96
CA THR A 169 -2.14 -14.12 0.59
C THR A 169 -2.36 -14.24 -0.92
N ASP A 170 -1.48 -13.68 -1.74
CA ASP A 170 -1.57 -13.87 -3.20
C ASP A 170 -1.40 -15.34 -3.60
N GLN A 171 -0.65 -16.10 -2.83
CA GLN A 171 -0.36 -17.51 -3.09
C GLN A 171 -1.38 -18.48 -2.49
N TYR A 172 -1.81 -18.26 -1.23
CA TYR A 172 -2.51 -19.27 -0.42
C TYR A 172 -3.79 -18.80 0.26
N LEU A 173 -4.25 -17.55 0.02
CA LEU A 173 -5.49 -17.05 0.63
C LEU A 173 -6.67 -17.97 0.30
N ASN A 174 -7.52 -18.20 1.29
CA ASN A 174 -8.82 -18.83 1.12
C ASN A 174 -9.77 -18.27 2.18
N TYR A 175 -10.45 -17.18 1.82
CA TYR A 175 -11.27 -16.46 2.77
C TYR A 175 -12.63 -16.12 2.19
N ASN A 176 -13.69 -16.66 2.83
CA ASN A 176 -15.07 -16.40 2.44
C ASN A 176 -15.56 -15.09 3.05
N VAL A 177 -15.88 -14.12 2.19
CA VAL A 177 -16.44 -12.81 2.56
C VAL A 177 -17.99 -12.75 2.34
N GLY A 178 -18.65 -13.89 2.21
CA GLY A 178 -20.09 -14.02 2.00
C GLY A 178 -20.53 -13.93 0.54
N ARG A 179 -20.18 -12.86 -0.16
CA ARG A 179 -20.51 -12.66 -1.59
C ARG A 179 -19.53 -13.33 -2.54
N ALA A 180 -18.30 -13.58 -2.09
CA ALA A 180 -17.25 -14.23 -2.85
C ALA A 180 -16.27 -14.91 -1.92
N ILE A 181 -15.48 -15.84 -2.47
CA ILE A 181 -14.28 -16.36 -1.84
C ILE A 181 -13.06 -15.61 -2.40
N LEU A 182 -12.28 -14.99 -1.53
CA LEU A 182 -10.97 -14.42 -1.87
C LEU A 182 -9.97 -15.57 -1.91
N ARG A 183 -9.31 -15.77 -3.07
CA ARG A 183 -8.48 -16.95 -3.28
C ARG A 183 -7.09 -16.58 -3.80
N GLY A 184 -6.07 -17.14 -3.14
CA GLY A 184 -4.69 -17.16 -3.63
C GLY A 184 -4.56 -18.14 -4.80
N ASN A 185 -3.52 -17.97 -5.62
CA ASN A 185 -3.43 -18.63 -6.90
C ASN A 185 -2.04 -19.18 -7.21
N ILE A 186 -1.49 -20.00 -6.32
CA ILE A 186 -0.16 -20.61 -6.55
C ILE A 186 -0.19 -21.70 -7.64
N ASN A 187 -1.30 -22.39 -7.82
CA ASN A 187 -1.42 -23.55 -8.71
C ASN A 187 -2.21 -23.30 -9.99
N GLY A 188 -2.80 -22.11 -10.16
CA GLY A 188 -3.78 -21.84 -11.22
C GLY A 188 -5.19 -22.32 -10.85
N ILE A 189 -6.18 -21.76 -11.55
CA ILE A 189 -7.61 -22.14 -11.42
C ILE A 189 -8.21 -22.20 -12.81
N ASN A 190 -8.83 -23.32 -13.16
CA ASN A 190 -9.36 -23.57 -14.49
C ASN A 190 -10.89 -23.55 -14.52
N ASN A 191 -11.45 -23.40 -15.72
CA ASN A 191 -12.88 -23.51 -16.01
C ASN A 191 -13.79 -22.54 -15.22
N LEU A 192 -13.32 -21.33 -14.99
CA LEU A 192 -14.18 -20.29 -14.44
C LEU A 192 -15.01 -19.63 -15.53
N ILE A 193 -16.18 -19.16 -15.16
CA ILE A 193 -17.08 -18.41 -16.04
C ILE A 193 -16.87 -16.92 -15.81
N THR A 194 -16.79 -16.13 -16.87
CA THR A 194 -16.71 -14.67 -16.75
C THR A 194 -18.00 -14.12 -16.15
N VAL A 195 -17.89 -13.11 -15.27
CA VAL A 195 -19.08 -12.52 -14.61
C VAL A 195 -20.08 -11.98 -15.61
N PRO A 196 -19.71 -11.24 -16.69
CA PRO A 196 -20.68 -10.77 -17.67
C PRO A 196 -21.44 -11.91 -18.36
N SER A 197 -20.75 -12.95 -18.84
CA SER A 197 -21.40 -14.06 -19.55
C SER A 197 -22.30 -14.90 -18.63
N PHE A 198 -21.96 -14.98 -17.33
CA PHE A 198 -22.82 -15.63 -16.35
C PHE A 198 -24.13 -14.84 -16.12
N VAL A 199 -24.05 -13.51 -16.07
CA VAL A 199 -25.24 -12.64 -16.00
C VAL A 199 -26.09 -12.79 -17.25
N ASP A 200 -25.51 -12.84 -18.44
CA ASP A 200 -26.21 -13.05 -19.71
C ASP A 200 -26.91 -14.43 -19.72
N PHE A 201 -26.24 -15.46 -19.20
CA PHE A 201 -26.85 -16.77 -19.02
C PHE A 201 -28.09 -16.73 -18.07
N LEU A 202 -27.99 -16.07 -16.92
CA LEU A 202 -29.08 -15.94 -15.98
C LEU A 202 -30.28 -15.19 -16.57
N ASN A 203 -30.03 -14.23 -17.46
CA ASN A 203 -31.10 -13.46 -18.12
C ASN A 203 -31.73 -14.20 -19.30
N SER A 204 -30.97 -14.99 -20.05
CA SER A 204 -31.41 -15.64 -21.28
C SER A 204 -31.80 -17.12 -21.11
N GLY A 205 -31.22 -17.79 -20.12
CA GLY A 205 -31.30 -19.26 -19.96
C GLY A 205 -30.47 -20.03 -21.00
N LEU A 206 -29.71 -19.33 -21.86
CA LEU A 206 -28.96 -19.93 -22.96
C LEU A 206 -27.51 -20.23 -22.53
N ARG A 207 -27.12 -21.50 -22.52
CA ARG A 207 -25.77 -21.94 -22.13
C ARG A 207 -24.67 -21.47 -23.10
N ASP A 208 -25.01 -21.26 -24.34
CA ASP A 208 -24.09 -20.81 -25.38
C ASP A 208 -23.56 -19.37 -25.10
N THR A 209 -24.18 -18.64 -24.17
CA THR A 209 -23.68 -17.34 -23.71
C THR A 209 -22.50 -17.46 -22.74
N LEU A 210 -22.27 -18.63 -22.14
CA LEU A 210 -21.21 -18.82 -21.13
C LEU A 210 -19.82 -18.79 -21.78
N VAL A 211 -18.97 -17.92 -21.26
CA VAL A 211 -17.58 -17.80 -21.64
C VAL A 211 -16.71 -18.28 -20.49
N TYR A 212 -15.96 -19.35 -20.74
CA TYR A 212 -15.04 -19.95 -19.78
C TYR A 212 -13.62 -19.41 -19.95
N PHE A 213 -12.89 -19.34 -18.84
CA PHE A 213 -11.49 -18.92 -18.85
C PHE A 213 -10.71 -19.60 -17.73
N ASP A 214 -9.39 -19.59 -17.87
CA ASP A 214 -8.43 -20.12 -16.91
C ASP A 214 -7.60 -18.97 -16.32
N VAL A 215 -7.28 -19.05 -15.02
CA VAL A 215 -6.37 -18.12 -14.36
C VAL A 215 -5.04 -18.85 -14.14
N PRO A 216 -3.97 -18.47 -14.85
CA PRO A 216 -2.65 -19.10 -14.70
C PRO A 216 -2.08 -18.92 -13.28
N PRO A 217 -1.15 -19.80 -12.83
CA PRO A 217 -0.45 -19.62 -11.57
C PRO A 217 0.16 -18.24 -11.43
N ILE A 218 0.08 -17.66 -10.21
CA ILE A 218 0.62 -16.34 -9.92
C ILE A 218 2.13 -16.29 -10.08
N ARG A 219 2.63 -15.19 -10.61
CA ARG A 219 4.05 -14.95 -10.89
C ARG A 219 4.54 -13.68 -10.21
N PRO A 220 5.86 -13.56 -9.92
CA PRO A 220 6.45 -12.32 -9.44
C PRO A 220 6.24 -11.16 -10.41
N GLU A 221 5.80 -10.04 -9.87
CA GLU A 221 5.71 -8.77 -10.58
C GLU A 221 7.10 -8.17 -10.74
N GLN A 222 7.38 -7.61 -11.91
CA GLN A 222 8.62 -6.93 -12.23
C GLN A 222 8.33 -5.48 -12.58
N VAL A 223 9.08 -4.56 -12.02
CA VAL A 223 8.99 -3.14 -12.35
C VAL A 223 10.34 -2.60 -12.80
N LYS A 224 10.31 -1.77 -13.84
CA LYS A 224 11.44 -0.94 -14.27
C LYS A 224 11.04 0.50 -14.11
N THR A 225 11.82 1.24 -13.33
CA THR A 225 11.55 2.64 -13.02
C THR A 225 12.70 3.52 -13.48
N PHE A 226 12.36 4.59 -14.18
CA PHE A 226 13.24 5.70 -14.46
C PHE A 226 12.81 6.88 -13.58
N GLU A 227 13.78 7.52 -12.93
CA GLU A 227 13.55 8.68 -12.09
C GLU A 227 14.54 9.79 -12.40
N MET A 228 14.07 11.02 -12.32
CA MET A 228 14.91 12.21 -12.35
C MET A 228 14.47 13.18 -11.26
N GLY A 229 15.44 13.88 -10.69
CA GLY A 229 15.16 14.82 -9.61
C GLY A 229 16.14 15.97 -9.60
N TYR A 230 15.64 17.11 -9.12
CA TYR A 230 16.45 18.29 -8.90
C TYR A 230 16.13 18.89 -7.55
N ARG A 231 17.19 19.16 -6.77
CA ARG A 231 17.12 19.79 -5.46
C ARG A 231 18.00 21.02 -5.45
N THR A 232 17.46 22.12 -4.93
CA THR A 232 18.22 23.36 -4.83
C THR A 232 17.80 24.20 -3.64
N THR A 233 18.72 25.07 -3.18
CA THR A 233 18.42 26.16 -2.27
C THR A 233 18.71 27.48 -2.96
N LEU A 234 17.68 28.22 -3.28
CA LEU A 234 17.74 29.54 -3.93
C LEU A 234 17.73 30.65 -2.88
N PHE A 235 18.52 31.70 -3.11
CA PHE A 235 18.55 32.89 -2.25
C PHE A 235 18.81 32.58 -0.76
N ASN A 236 19.47 31.46 -0.45
CA ASN A 236 19.68 30.93 0.91
C ASN A 236 18.40 30.78 1.76
N SER A 237 17.23 30.88 1.16
CA SER A 237 15.94 30.90 1.88
C SER A 237 14.85 30.03 1.26
N LEU A 238 14.96 29.71 -0.01
CA LEU A 238 13.97 28.88 -0.71
C LEU A 238 14.58 27.54 -1.08
N PHE A 239 14.23 26.51 -0.31
CA PHE A 239 14.53 25.11 -0.62
C PHE A 239 13.48 24.54 -1.54
N LEU A 240 13.91 23.93 -2.66
CA LEU A 240 13.06 23.24 -3.64
C LEU A 240 13.55 21.80 -3.82
N ASP A 241 12.64 20.86 -3.89
CA ASP A 241 12.90 19.47 -4.30
C ASP A 241 11.83 19.03 -5.29
N MET A 242 12.25 18.66 -6.50
CA MET A 242 11.40 18.26 -7.60
C MET A 242 11.80 16.88 -8.08
N GLY A 243 10.82 16.06 -8.41
CA GLY A 243 11.07 14.72 -8.93
C GLY A 243 10.00 14.29 -9.91
N TYR A 244 10.40 13.51 -10.89
CA TYR A 244 9.54 12.81 -11.83
C TYR A 244 9.93 11.35 -11.86
N TYR A 245 8.95 10.46 -11.99
CA TYR A 245 9.18 9.04 -12.20
C TYR A 245 8.28 8.50 -13.31
N PHE A 246 8.78 7.47 -13.99
CA PHE A 246 8.03 6.63 -14.92
C PHE A 246 8.36 5.18 -14.63
N SER A 247 7.33 4.37 -14.39
CA SER A 247 7.45 2.94 -14.07
C SER A 247 6.68 2.10 -15.08
N ARG A 248 7.29 0.99 -15.46
CA ARG A 248 6.72 -0.02 -16.36
C ARG A 248 6.69 -1.35 -15.64
N TYR A 249 5.48 -1.88 -15.44
CA TYR A 249 5.24 -3.14 -14.75
C TYR A 249 4.97 -4.25 -15.78
N LYS A 250 5.60 -5.39 -15.55
CA LYS A 250 5.31 -6.66 -16.23
C LYS A 250 4.77 -7.63 -15.17
N ASP A 251 3.79 -8.46 -15.57
CA ASP A 251 3.13 -9.39 -14.66
C ASP A 251 2.57 -8.66 -13.41
N PHE A 252 1.97 -7.47 -13.60
CA PHE A 252 1.40 -6.67 -12.50
C PHE A 252 0.40 -7.50 -11.71
N ILE A 253 0.56 -7.55 -10.37
CA ILE A 253 -0.30 -8.33 -9.50
C ILE A 253 -1.54 -7.52 -9.14
N GLY A 254 -2.69 -8.03 -9.56
CA GLY A 254 -4.01 -7.57 -9.21
C GLY A 254 -4.91 -8.75 -8.89
N TYR A 255 -6.16 -8.67 -9.30
CA TYR A 255 -7.10 -9.77 -9.14
C TYR A 255 -8.09 -9.84 -10.29
N GLN A 256 -8.66 -11.02 -10.48
CA GLN A 256 -9.69 -11.30 -11.47
C GLN A 256 -10.92 -11.90 -10.78
N LEU A 257 -12.09 -11.56 -11.32
CA LEU A 257 -13.36 -12.10 -10.84
C LEU A 257 -13.79 -13.26 -11.74
N GLY A 258 -14.24 -14.36 -11.15
CA GLY A 258 -14.78 -15.50 -11.85
C GLY A 258 -15.90 -16.18 -11.08
N VAL A 259 -16.71 -16.93 -11.78
CA VAL A 259 -17.81 -17.70 -11.21
C VAL A 259 -17.58 -19.18 -11.49
N ASP A 260 -17.70 -20.00 -10.46
CA ASP A 260 -17.82 -21.44 -10.57
C ASP A 260 -19.32 -21.79 -10.35
N ALA A 261 -19.92 -22.47 -11.30
CA ALA A 261 -21.35 -22.80 -11.24
C ALA A 261 -21.60 -24.19 -11.79
N PHE A 262 -22.34 -24.99 -11.04
CA PHE A 262 -22.84 -26.26 -11.54
C PHE A 262 -24.23 -26.06 -12.12
N ILE A 263 -24.34 -26.27 -13.44
CA ILE A 263 -25.60 -26.13 -14.21
C ILE A 263 -25.99 -27.53 -14.72
N PRO A 264 -27.02 -28.18 -14.13
CA PRO A 264 -27.45 -29.52 -14.57
C PRO A 264 -27.86 -29.52 -16.04
N GLN A 265 -27.60 -30.64 -16.72
CA GLN A 265 -27.99 -30.78 -18.13
C GLN A 265 -29.50 -30.56 -18.34
N GLY A 266 -29.85 -29.70 -19.30
CA GLY A 266 -31.26 -29.34 -19.57
C GLY A 266 -31.86 -28.30 -18.59
N SER A 267 -31.10 -27.81 -17.60
CA SER A 267 -31.55 -26.73 -16.70
C SER A 267 -31.15 -25.36 -17.24
N ALA A 268 -32.05 -24.39 -17.11
CA ALA A 268 -31.80 -22.97 -17.36
C ALA A 268 -31.25 -22.23 -16.10
N LEU A 269 -31.16 -22.95 -14.96
CA LEU A 269 -30.68 -22.37 -13.70
C LEU A 269 -29.55 -23.22 -13.09
N PRO A 270 -28.55 -22.59 -12.49
CA PRO A 270 -27.51 -23.30 -11.74
C PRO A 270 -28.06 -23.81 -10.41
N THR A 271 -27.54 -24.94 -9.93
CA THR A 271 -27.84 -25.46 -8.57
C THR A 271 -26.84 -25.01 -7.53
N THR A 272 -25.62 -24.75 -7.96
CA THR A 272 -24.60 -24.14 -7.11
C THR A 272 -23.91 -23.01 -7.85
N VAL A 273 -23.62 -21.92 -7.14
CA VAL A 273 -22.91 -20.75 -7.66
C VAL A 273 -21.94 -20.26 -6.61
N GLN A 274 -20.67 -20.13 -6.96
CA GLN A 274 -19.65 -19.56 -6.13
C GLN A 274 -18.86 -18.51 -6.92
N ALA A 275 -18.90 -17.27 -6.47
CA ALA A 275 -18.04 -16.21 -7.00
C ALA A 275 -16.66 -16.26 -6.32
N TYR A 276 -15.64 -16.04 -7.11
CA TYR A 276 -14.25 -15.94 -6.66
C TYR A 276 -13.65 -14.60 -7.05
N ARG A 277 -12.81 -14.07 -6.15
CA ARG A 277 -11.82 -13.02 -6.41
C ARG A 277 -10.44 -13.64 -6.28
N ILE A 278 -9.74 -13.76 -7.38
CA ILE A 278 -8.54 -14.57 -7.50
C ILE A 278 -7.34 -13.66 -7.75
N SER A 279 -6.26 -13.85 -7.00
CA SER A 279 -4.99 -13.17 -7.28
C SER A 279 -4.46 -13.58 -8.64
N SER A 280 -4.15 -12.61 -9.49
CA SER A 280 -3.77 -12.84 -10.89
C SER A 280 -2.78 -11.78 -11.37
N ASN A 281 -2.01 -12.13 -12.41
CA ASN A 281 -1.13 -11.17 -13.06
C ASN A 281 -1.81 -10.60 -14.30
N ALA A 282 -1.61 -9.29 -14.52
CA ALA A 282 -1.99 -8.65 -15.76
C ALA A 282 -1.19 -9.26 -16.93
N SER A 283 -1.84 -9.53 -18.05
CA SER A 283 -1.23 -9.97 -19.29
C SER A 283 -0.56 -8.82 -20.01
N ASP A 284 -1.12 -7.63 -19.88
CA ASP A 284 -0.63 -6.41 -20.47
C ASP A 284 0.37 -5.69 -19.57
N ILE A 285 1.12 -4.78 -20.18
CA ILE A 285 2.04 -3.93 -19.46
C ILE A 285 1.28 -2.79 -18.84
N VAL A 286 1.38 -2.68 -17.52
CA VAL A 286 0.86 -1.55 -16.77
C VAL A 286 1.94 -0.50 -16.61
N THR A 287 1.60 0.78 -16.77
CA THR A 287 2.54 1.88 -16.55
C THR A 287 2.02 2.84 -15.49
N SER A 288 2.92 3.39 -14.70
CA SER A 288 2.60 4.51 -13.80
C SER A 288 3.62 5.61 -13.96
N GLN A 289 3.18 6.84 -13.76
CA GLN A 289 4.04 8.00 -13.78
C GLN A 289 3.55 9.03 -12.78
N GLY A 290 4.46 9.91 -12.39
CA GLY A 290 4.09 10.99 -11.51
C GLY A 290 5.20 12.00 -11.36
N PHE A 291 4.83 13.16 -10.86
CA PHE A 291 5.79 14.16 -10.43
C PHE A 291 5.45 14.70 -9.06
N SER A 292 6.46 15.19 -8.38
CA SER A 292 6.30 15.88 -7.11
C SER A 292 7.15 17.13 -7.07
N ILE A 293 6.63 18.15 -6.39
CA ILE A 293 7.38 19.36 -6.06
C ILE A 293 7.17 19.67 -4.59
N GLY A 294 8.26 19.87 -3.85
CA GLY A 294 8.27 20.33 -2.47
C GLY A 294 9.00 21.67 -2.38
N ALA A 295 8.49 22.59 -1.59
CA ALA A 295 9.09 23.90 -1.34
C ALA A 295 9.04 24.25 0.14
N ASN A 296 10.16 24.77 0.66
CA ASN A 296 10.23 25.37 1.99
C ASN A 296 10.85 26.76 1.85
N TYR A 297 10.10 27.77 2.21
CA TYR A 297 10.57 29.16 2.20
C TYR A 297 10.80 29.64 3.64
N PHE A 298 12.05 29.89 3.97
CA PHE A 298 12.50 30.40 5.27
C PHE A 298 12.53 31.93 5.22
N PHE A 299 11.79 32.60 6.06
CA PHE A 299 11.78 34.04 6.11
C PHE A 299 11.85 34.59 7.55
N ARG A 300 12.54 35.72 7.69
CA ARG A 300 12.81 36.34 9.01
C ARG A 300 13.34 35.37 10.06
N GLU A 301 14.14 34.37 9.65
CA GLU A 301 14.80 33.37 10.50
C GLU A 301 13.88 32.51 11.40
N LYS A 302 12.62 32.94 11.56
CA LYS A 302 11.66 32.34 12.49
C LYS A 302 10.50 31.63 11.79
N TYR A 303 10.19 31.99 10.57
CA TYR A 303 9.01 31.49 9.87
C TYR A 303 9.40 30.58 8.72
N VAL A 304 8.62 29.56 8.50
CA VAL A 304 8.73 28.67 7.36
C VAL A 304 7.36 28.51 6.73
N LEU A 305 7.24 28.91 5.46
CA LEU A 305 6.15 28.50 4.60
C LEU A 305 6.58 27.26 3.85
N LYS A 306 5.81 26.19 3.95
CA LYS A 306 6.11 24.89 3.34
C LYS A 306 4.94 24.41 2.50
N GLY A 307 5.24 23.72 1.41
CA GLY A 307 4.23 23.12 0.59
C GLY A 307 4.80 21.96 -0.20
N ASN A 308 3.94 21.02 -0.55
CA ASN A 308 4.23 20.01 -1.54
C ASN A 308 2.98 19.70 -2.36
N TYR A 309 3.21 19.35 -3.60
CA TYR A 309 2.20 18.84 -4.51
C TYR A 309 2.72 17.56 -5.15
N SER A 310 1.84 16.59 -5.35
CA SER A 310 2.15 15.40 -6.13
C SER A 310 0.98 15.02 -7.04
N TRP A 311 1.35 14.62 -8.23
CA TRP A 311 0.48 14.04 -9.24
C TRP A 311 0.97 12.63 -9.55
N ASN A 312 0.06 11.64 -9.58
CA ASN A 312 0.37 10.25 -9.87
C ASN A 312 -0.76 9.67 -10.72
N VAL A 313 -0.41 8.94 -11.76
CA VAL A 313 -1.39 8.25 -12.60
C VAL A 313 -0.93 6.82 -12.89
N LEU A 314 -1.87 5.90 -12.85
CA LEU A 314 -1.71 4.55 -13.35
C LEU A 314 -2.43 4.46 -14.70
N ASN A 315 -1.72 4.06 -15.74
CA ASN A 315 -2.34 3.83 -17.04
C ASN A 315 -2.80 2.37 -17.10
N THR A 316 -4.11 2.20 -17.12
CA THR A 316 -4.80 0.90 -17.18
C THR A 316 -5.61 0.75 -18.48
N GLN A 317 -5.30 1.51 -19.52
CA GLN A 317 -5.95 1.37 -20.83
C GLN A 317 -5.51 0.05 -21.48
N SER A 318 -6.12 -1.04 -21.05
CA SER A 318 -6.00 -2.35 -21.68
C SER A 318 -7.33 -3.08 -21.56
N ASP A 319 -7.58 -4.02 -22.45
CA ASP A 319 -8.72 -4.95 -22.37
C ASP A 319 -8.51 -6.06 -21.31
N ASP A 320 -7.46 -5.92 -20.50
CA ASP A 320 -7.10 -6.86 -19.44
C ASP A 320 -8.16 -6.83 -18.33
N PRO A 321 -8.76 -7.96 -17.98
CA PRO A 321 -9.77 -8.04 -16.92
C PRO A 321 -9.22 -7.84 -15.50
N ILE A 322 -7.90 -7.65 -15.35
CA ILE A 322 -7.26 -7.44 -14.05
C ILE A 322 -7.63 -6.09 -13.48
N ILE A 323 -8.04 -6.10 -12.23
CA ILE A 323 -8.32 -4.88 -11.46
C ILE A 323 -7.07 -4.54 -10.64
N PRO A 324 -6.32 -3.48 -11.01
CA PRO A 324 -5.15 -3.07 -10.25
C PRO A 324 -5.59 -2.26 -9.03
N ALA A 325 -5.27 -2.74 -7.83
CA ALA A 325 -5.53 -2.02 -6.57
C ALA A 325 -4.48 -0.90 -6.34
N PHE A 326 -4.49 0.13 -7.16
CA PHE A 326 -3.52 1.22 -7.05
C PHE A 326 -3.79 2.13 -5.83
N ASN A 327 -5.06 2.37 -5.48
CA ASN A 327 -5.52 3.06 -4.27
C ASN A 327 -4.80 4.38 -3.96
N THR A 328 -4.45 5.11 -5.01
CA THR A 328 -3.68 6.35 -4.92
C THR A 328 -4.45 7.49 -5.56
N PRO A 329 -4.68 8.61 -4.84
CA PRO A 329 -5.28 9.79 -5.44
C PRO A 329 -4.36 10.36 -6.52
N GLU A 330 -4.95 10.80 -7.63
CA GLU A 330 -4.19 11.40 -8.73
C GLU A 330 -3.50 12.68 -8.28
N ASN A 331 -4.21 13.56 -7.59
CA ASN A 331 -3.69 14.82 -7.11
C ASN A 331 -3.81 14.94 -5.59
N LYS A 332 -2.74 15.40 -4.95
CA LYS A 332 -2.73 15.76 -3.54
C LYS A 332 -1.73 16.88 -3.26
N TYR A 333 -2.06 17.75 -2.32
CA TYR A 333 -1.13 18.78 -1.87
C TYR A 333 -1.27 19.08 -0.38
N ASN A 334 -0.19 19.61 0.17
CA ASN A 334 -0.14 20.18 1.51
C ASN A 334 0.44 21.58 1.44
N ILE A 335 -0.11 22.49 2.25
CA ILE A 335 0.43 23.84 2.46
C ILE A 335 0.45 24.08 3.97
N GLY A 336 1.58 24.55 4.49
CA GLY A 336 1.71 24.80 5.90
C GLY A 336 2.56 26.01 6.22
N ILE A 337 2.28 26.62 7.36
CA ILE A 337 3.10 27.68 7.94
C ILE A 337 3.49 27.29 9.34
N SER A 338 4.75 27.52 9.68
CA SER A 338 5.25 27.31 11.04
C SER A 338 6.14 28.46 11.48
N ALA A 339 6.19 28.68 12.77
CA ALA A 339 7.10 29.65 13.36
C ALA A 339 7.68 29.13 14.67
N ARG A 340 8.85 29.66 15.03
CA ARG A 340 9.57 29.33 16.26
C ARG A 340 10.14 30.59 16.93
N ASP A 341 10.46 30.48 18.19
CA ASP A 341 11.11 31.52 18.97
C ASP A 341 10.39 32.89 18.92
N LEU A 342 9.07 32.84 18.87
CA LEU A 342 8.23 34.03 18.90
C LEU A 342 8.13 34.58 20.32
N VAL A 343 7.87 35.87 20.39
CA VAL A 343 7.49 36.54 21.63
C VAL A 343 6.04 37.01 21.49
N LEU A 344 5.12 36.40 22.22
CA LEU A 344 3.70 36.75 22.22
C LEU A 344 3.28 37.16 23.66
N PHE A 345 2.69 38.32 23.80
CA PHE A 345 2.23 38.85 25.09
C PHE A 345 3.29 38.80 26.21
N GLY A 346 4.56 39.07 25.87
CA GLY A 346 5.70 38.99 26.77
C GLY A 346 6.28 37.60 27.03
N VAL A 347 5.61 36.53 26.59
CA VAL A 347 6.08 35.16 26.73
C VAL A 347 6.99 34.83 25.51
N LYS A 348 8.23 34.41 25.84
CA LYS A 348 9.24 34.04 24.83
C LYS A 348 9.20 32.56 24.46
N ASN A 349 9.82 32.22 23.34
CA ASN A 349 10.00 30.85 22.83
C ASN A 349 8.67 30.13 22.54
N ILE A 350 7.71 30.85 22.00
CA ILE A 350 6.48 30.28 21.47
C ILE A 350 6.70 29.88 20.02
N GLY A 351 6.18 28.74 19.64
CA GLY A 351 6.13 28.25 18.26
C GLY A 351 4.73 27.81 17.88
N PHE A 352 4.44 27.81 16.60
CA PHE A 352 3.21 27.23 16.09
C PHE A 352 3.48 26.51 14.75
N ASN A 353 2.57 25.60 14.40
CA ASN A 353 2.51 24.98 13.08
C ASN A 353 1.03 24.80 12.70
N VAL A 354 0.70 25.23 11.47
CA VAL A 354 -0.58 24.99 10.84
C VAL A 354 -0.32 24.34 9.50
N ASN A 355 -1.02 23.27 9.19
CA ASN A 355 -0.88 22.54 7.95
C ASN A 355 -2.24 22.21 7.36
N TYR A 356 -2.48 22.55 6.13
CA TYR A 356 -3.66 22.20 5.36
C TYR A 356 -3.28 21.13 4.34
N LYS A 357 -4.07 20.08 4.24
CA LYS A 357 -3.93 18.97 3.31
C LYS A 357 -5.20 18.85 2.47
N TRP A 358 -5.06 18.68 1.18
CA TRP A 358 -6.12 18.32 0.27
C TRP A 358 -5.76 17.05 -0.50
N ILE A 359 -6.74 16.17 -0.67
CA ILE A 359 -6.62 14.89 -1.36
C ILE A 359 -7.80 14.78 -2.33
N GLN A 360 -7.49 14.58 -3.60
CA GLN A 360 -8.50 14.31 -4.63
C GLN A 360 -9.21 13.00 -4.36
N GLY A 361 -10.51 12.94 -4.68
CA GLY A 361 -11.27 11.70 -4.63
C GLY A 361 -10.74 10.68 -5.64
N PHE A 362 -10.84 9.42 -5.27
CA PHE A 362 -10.33 8.31 -6.09
C PHE A 362 -11.15 7.04 -5.86
N GLN A 363 -11.07 6.12 -6.83
CA GLN A 363 -11.63 4.78 -6.68
C GLN A 363 -10.73 3.96 -5.74
N PHE A 364 -11.32 3.47 -4.65
CA PHE A 364 -10.67 2.54 -3.73
C PHE A 364 -11.06 1.11 -4.10
N GLU A 365 -10.08 0.29 -4.41
CA GLU A 365 -10.22 -1.12 -4.74
C GLU A 365 -9.77 -1.98 -3.56
N GLY A 366 -10.73 -2.48 -2.81
CA GLY A 366 -10.52 -3.39 -1.69
C GLY A 366 -10.98 -4.82 -2.00
N SER A 367 -11.76 -5.41 -1.07
CA SER A 367 -12.54 -6.61 -1.36
C SER A 367 -13.82 -6.23 -2.12
N PRO A 368 -14.59 -7.19 -2.71
CA PRO A 368 -15.83 -6.87 -3.41
C PRO A 368 -16.85 -6.04 -2.61
N GLN A 369 -16.82 -6.14 -1.26
CA GLN A 369 -17.67 -5.32 -0.39
C GLN A 369 -17.07 -3.96 -0.04
N PHE A 370 -15.76 -3.79 -0.20
CA PHE A 370 -15.00 -2.60 0.18
C PHE A 370 -14.35 -1.94 -1.02
N THR A 371 -15.04 -1.95 -2.16
CA THR A 371 -14.68 -1.23 -3.39
C THR A 371 -15.68 -0.11 -3.61
N GLY A 372 -15.18 1.10 -3.86
CA GLY A 372 -16.02 2.26 -4.12
C GLY A 372 -15.27 3.57 -4.10
N TYR A 373 -15.98 4.64 -4.46
CA TYR A 373 -15.38 5.96 -4.60
C TYR A 373 -15.23 6.65 -3.23
N ILE A 374 -14.03 7.13 -2.96
CA ILE A 374 -13.72 8.02 -1.83
C ILE A 374 -13.79 9.46 -2.34
N PRO A 375 -14.71 10.31 -1.84
CA PRO A 375 -14.79 11.71 -2.23
C PRO A 375 -13.53 12.49 -1.86
N SER A 376 -13.25 13.57 -2.58
CA SER A 376 -12.20 14.51 -2.21
C SER A 376 -12.42 15.06 -0.81
N TYR A 377 -11.34 15.18 -0.04
CA TYR A 377 -11.41 15.71 1.32
C TYR A 377 -10.21 16.58 1.66
N ASN A 378 -10.37 17.39 2.70
CA ASN A 378 -9.29 18.20 3.23
C ASN A 378 -9.21 18.06 4.75
N LEU A 379 -8.02 18.28 5.30
CA LEU A 379 -7.76 18.26 6.72
C LEU A 379 -6.88 19.45 7.08
N THR A 380 -7.16 20.04 8.22
CA THR A 380 -6.32 21.11 8.79
C THR A 380 -5.82 20.65 10.15
N ASP A 381 -4.50 20.64 10.30
CA ASP A 381 -3.83 20.33 11.56
C ASP A 381 -3.23 21.62 12.14
N ALA A 382 -3.32 21.81 13.44
CA ALA A 382 -2.71 22.97 14.10
C ALA A 382 -2.10 22.57 15.43
N GLN A 383 -0.99 23.19 15.76
CA GLN A 383 -0.27 23.00 17.02
C GLN A 383 0.34 24.33 17.46
N ILE A 384 0.33 24.57 18.75
CA ILE A 384 1.12 25.61 19.43
C ILE A 384 2.02 24.94 20.46
N ASN A 385 3.23 25.44 20.61
CA ASN A 385 4.16 24.99 21.63
C ASN A 385 4.81 26.16 22.33
N TRP A 386 5.16 25.95 23.59
CA TRP A 386 5.91 26.88 24.42
C TRP A 386 7.09 26.15 25.06
N ASN A 387 8.30 26.62 24.77
CA ASN A 387 9.53 26.13 25.41
C ASN A 387 9.87 27.02 26.60
N TRP A 388 9.67 26.48 27.80
CA TRP A 388 10.02 27.12 29.06
C TRP A 388 11.47 26.78 29.44
N LYS A 389 12.41 27.48 28.81
CA LYS A 389 13.86 27.24 28.96
C LYS A 389 14.37 27.18 30.39
N PRO A 390 13.90 28.03 31.35
CA PRO A 390 14.41 27.99 32.74
C PRO A 390 14.17 26.65 33.45
N ARG A 391 13.26 25.81 32.95
CA ARG A 391 12.92 24.52 33.55
C ARG A 391 13.14 23.36 32.57
N ASP A 392 13.71 23.63 31.42
CA ASP A 392 13.91 22.64 30.34
C ASP A 392 12.62 21.88 29.97
N LEU A 393 11.47 22.60 30.04
CA LEU A 393 10.16 22.07 29.74
C LEU A 393 9.61 22.60 28.41
N THR A 394 9.06 21.73 27.60
CA THR A 394 8.29 22.13 26.41
C THR A 394 6.85 21.63 26.53
N PHE A 395 5.91 22.56 26.52
CA PHE A 395 4.48 22.28 26.48
C PHE A 395 4.00 22.35 25.03
N LYS A 396 3.15 21.38 24.61
CA LYS A 396 2.54 21.38 23.28
C LYS A 396 1.06 21.09 23.41
N ILE A 397 0.23 21.87 22.72
CA ILE A 397 -1.19 21.61 22.52
C ILE A 397 -1.48 21.64 21.02
N GLY A 398 -2.21 20.69 20.54
CA GLY A 398 -2.53 20.60 19.13
C GLY A 398 -3.70 19.69 18.84
N ALA A 399 -4.13 19.74 17.59
CA ALA A 399 -5.09 18.80 17.07
C ALA A 399 -4.83 18.50 15.60
N SER A 400 -4.96 17.26 15.23
CA SER A 400 -5.19 16.85 13.85
C SER A 400 -6.67 17.05 13.52
N ASN A 401 -6.94 17.45 12.28
CA ASN A 401 -8.30 17.71 11.81
C ASN A 401 -9.06 18.67 12.75
N VAL A 402 -8.51 19.86 12.97
CA VAL A 402 -9.02 20.89 13.90
C VAL A 402 -10.51 21.18 13.71
N PHE A 403 -10.98 21.17 12.47
CA PHE A 403 -12.37 21.46 12.12
C PHE A 403 -13.30 20.25 12.29
N ASN A 404 -12.77 19.09 12.74
CA ASN A 404 -13.55 17.86 12.96
C ASN A 404 -14.31 17.40 11.69
N GLN A 405 -13.72 17.59 10.53
CA GLN A 405 -14.30 17.12 9.28
C GLN A 405 -14.32 15.59 9.26
N LYS A 406 -15.49 15.02 9.12
CA LYS A 406 -15.65 13.56 9.03
C LYS A 406 -15.48 13.12 7.59
N SER A 407 -14.40 12.44 7.30
CA SER A 407 -14.09 11.91 5.98
C SER A 407 -13.69 10.45 6.04
N TYR A 408 -14.08 9.70 5.01
CA TYR A 408 -13.55 8.36 4.80
C TYR A 408 -12.18 8.47 4.15
N GLN A 409 -11.19 7.78 4.70
CA GLN A 409 -9.85 7.67 4.13
C GLN A 409 -9.64 6.33 3.42
N THR A 410 -10.47 5.35 3.74
CA THR A 410 -10.58 4.04 3.09
C THR A 410 -12.06 3.71 2.94
N TYR A 411 -12.44 3.10 1.83
CA TYR A 411 -13.84 2.70 1.61
C TYR A 411 -14.23 1.60 2.61
N GLY A 412 -15.36 1.79 3.30
CA GLY A 412 -15.81 0.89 4.36
C GLY A 412 -15.06 1.05 5.69
N GLY A 413 -14.09 1.97 5.76
CA GLY A 413 -13.38 2.29 6.99
C GLY A 413 -14.16 3.26 7.92
N PRO A 414 -13.64 3.50 9.13
CA PRO A 414 -14.27 4.43 10.07
C PRO A 414 -14.13 5.87 9.60
N LEU A 415 -15.09 6.69 9.98
CA LEU A 415 -14.98 8.15 9.86
C LEU A 415 -13.97 8.67 10.89
N VAL A 416 -12.89 9.23 10.40
CA VAL A 416 -11.84 9.81 11.25
C VAL A 416 -12.18 11.27 11.55
N GLY A 417 -12.39 11.56 12.83
CA GLY A 417 -12.64 12.93 13.31
C GLY A 417 -11.38 13.60 13.85
N ARG A 418 -11.59 14.63 14.68
CA ARG A 418 -10.52 15.38 15.34
C ARG A 418 -9.84 14.54 16.42
N LEU A 419 -8.51 14.57 16.43
CA LEU A 419 -7.68 14.04 17.51
C LEU A 419 -6.92 15.20 18.16
N ALA A 420 -7.30 15.58 19.36
CA ALA A 420 -6.61 16.61 20.15
C ALA A 420 -5.61 15.95 21.12
N TYR A 421 -4.51 16.64 21.38
CA TYR A 421 -3.49 16.17 22.31
C TYR A 421 -2.87 17.33 23.11
N PHE A 422 -2.38 16.98 24.30
CA PHE A 422 -1.49 17.79 25.11
C PHE A 422 -0.24 16.97 25.42
N SER A 423 0.92 17.60 25.35
CA SER A 423 2.21 16.94 25.61
C SER A 423 3.11 17.84 26.44
N VAL A 424 3.82 17.24 27.37
CA VAL A 424 4.89 17.88 28.14
C VAL A 424 6.17 17.08 27.89
N LEU A 425 7.20 17.78 27.44
CA LEU A 425 8.54 17.23 27.26
C LEU A 425 9.46 17.88 28.28
N TYR A 426 10.20 17.09 29.02
CA TYR A 426 11.27 17.52 29.90
C TYR A 426 12.62 17.03 29.35
N GLU A 427 13.58 17.93 29.22
CA GLU A 427 14.93 17.62 28.72
C GLU A 427 15.89 17.54 29.90
N PHE A 428 16.40 16.34 30.19
CA PHE A 428 17.47 16.15 31.15
C PHE A 428 18.78 16.65 30.53
N LYS A 429 19.39 17.67 31.15
CA LYS A 429 20.77 18.03 30.83
C LYS A 429 21.69 17.27 31.76
N ASN A 430 22.59 16.47 31.18
CA ASN A 430 23.72 15.88 31.89
C ASN A 430 24.78 16.93 32.13
#